data_d7964d60c60ab6e84c9be10e223b5d14
#
_entry.id   d7964d60c60ab6e84c9be10e223b5d14
#
_cell.length_a   1.000
_cell.length_b   1.000
_cell.length_c   1.000
_cell.angle_alpha   90.00
_cell.angle_beta   90.00
_cell.angle_gamma   90.00
#
_symmetry.space_group_name_H-M   'P 1'
#
loop_
_entity.id
_entity.type
_entity.pdbx_description
1 polymer ?
#
loop_
_entity_poly.entity_id
_entity_poly.type
_entity_poly.pdbx_seq_one_letter_code
_entity_poly.pdbx_strand_id
1 'polypeptide(L)'
;MVTKKNSRNPWAWIPTLYFAEGLPNVIVTTLSVVMYMQLGLTDAEVGLYTGWLALPWVIKPLWSPFIDLLKTKRWWVLTMQALIGAALAGIAFSLPTAFWFQATMCFFFLIAFCSATHDISADGFYMIELDEHNQTKFVGLRNTFYRLAIIFVNGFLVMLAGVLQVMFRNQIRFSWALIFYGLAGIFIGLWLYHSRLMPTPKEDVQTERTVGEVTHELKNMFRTFFTKFGVRETVIVMLFLLFYRFPEALLNTMTKTFILRPNSQGGLGMSPQEYGLANGTVGLIGLLLGGIIGGILVSRDGMKKWLWPMVCAITLPDAVYIYLSYSLNSDIVMVSSCLFVEQFGYGLGFTVLTLYMLFYSQGKFKTSHYSICTGISYLGLMLPGMVSGYLKDILGYRHFFIVVMVCCVITFLVTVYLKIDPNFGKKEKEEEDEGEMLDEEVTNEEDILEKEITEEDDIWEEEITEEEYLENEDSSGKQDLQNENEKGNRK
;
A
#
# COMPACT_ATOMS: atom_id res chain seq x y z
N MET A 1 -5.61 8.59 32.09
CA MET A 1 -5.58 9.60 31.00
C MET A 1 -4.76 9.05 29.85
N VAL A 2 -5.40 8.33 28.94
CA VAL A 2 -4.76 7.87 27.69
C VAL A 2 -4.68 9.09 26.79
N THR A 3 -3.49 9.60 26.58
CA THR A 3 -3.27 10.72 25.65
C THR A 3 -3.66 10.27 24.25
N LYS A 4 -4.82 10.74 23.77
CA LYS A 4 -5.31 10.58 22.40
C LYS A 4 -4.13 10.77 21.45
N LYS A 5 -3.71 9.68 20.80
CA LYS A 5 -2.61 9.66 19.84
C LYS A 5 -2.97 10.67 18.75
N ASN A 6 -2.22 11.72 18.58
CA ASN A 6 -2.47 12.76 17.57
C ASN A 6 -2.10 12.20 16.18
N SER A 7 -2.60 11.00 15.86
CA SER A 7 -2.41 10.34 14.58
C SER A 7 -3.31 11.02 13.55
N ARG A 8 -2.71 11.63 12.55
CA ARG A 8 -3.47 12.15 11.42
C ARG A 8 -4.10 11.00 10.65
N ASN A 9 -5.30 11.20 10.14
CA ASN A 9 -6.04 10.19 9.40
C ASN A 9 -5.15 9.53 8.31
N PRO A 10 -4.96 8.21 8.32
CA PRO A 10 -4.14 7.49 7.35
C PRO A 10 -4.53 7.75 5.89
N TRP A 11 -5.80 8.00 5.61
CA TRP A 11 -6.29 8.38 4.28
C TRP A 11 -5.67 9.66 3.73
N ALA A 12 -5.18 10.55 4.60
CA ALA A 12 -4.59 11.81 4.17
C ALA A 12 -3.16 11.66 3.62
N TRP A 13 -2.42 10.60 4.00
CA TRP A 13 -1.01 10.49 3.64
C TRP A 13 -0.65 9.17 2.92
N ILE A 14 -1.32 8.04 3.20
CA ILE A 14 -1.00 6.74 2.56
C ILE A 14 -1.17 6.81 1.04
N PRO A 15 -2.30 7.29 0.49
CA PRO A 15 -2.51 7.33 -0.96
C PRO A 15 -1.40 8.09 -1.69
N THR A 16 -1.11 9.30 -1.25
CA THR A 16 -0.13 10.17 -1.89
C THR A 16 1.31 9.73 -1.66
N LEU A 17 1.61 9.12 -0.49
CA LEU A 17 2.93 8.58 -0.18
C LEU A 17 3.29 7.42 -1.11
N TYR A 18 2.38 6.45 -1.28
CA TYR A 18 2.63 5.29 -2.14
C TYR A 18 2.52 5.60 -3.64
N PHE A 19 1.74 6.60 -4.01
CA PHE A 19 1.81 7.16 -5.35
C PHE A 19 3.19 7.80 -5.62
N ALA A 20 3.72 8.60 -4.67
CA ALA A 20 5.04 9.19 -4.74
C ALA A 20 6.18 8.14 -4.72
N GLU A 21 5.98 6.98 -4.12
CA GLU A 21 6.92 5.86 -4.10
C GLU A 21 6.98 5.15 -5.45
N GLY A 22 5.82 4.88 -6.08
CA GLY A 22 5.76 4.19 -7.37
C GLY A 22 6.26 5.02 -8.54
N LEU A 23 6.05 6.34 -8.52
CA LEU A 23 6.40 7.21 -9.64
C LEU A 23 7.87 7.12 -10.07
N PRO A 24 8.87 7.36 -9.20
CA PRO A 24 10.28 7.40 -9.64
C PRO A 24 10.78 6.03 -10.08
N ASN A 25 10.27 4.94 -9.51
CA ASN A 25 10.61 3.59 -9.97
C ASN A 25 10.24 3.41 -11.45
N VAL A 26 9.02 3.73 -11.84
CA VAL A 26 8.54 3.56 -13.21
C VAL A 26 9.12 4.61 -14.16
N ILE A 27 9.39 5.81 -13.68
CA ILE A 27 10.13 6.84 -14.45
C ILE A 27 11.51 6.31 -14.84
N VAL A 28 12.24 5.71 -13.90
CA VAL A 28 13.57 5.19 -14.14
C VAL A 28 13.57 3.91 -14.99
N THR A 29 12.65 2.97 -14.71
CA THR A 29 12.65 1.65 -15.36
C THR A 29 11.92 1.60 -16.69
N THR A 30 10.97 2.51 -16.95
CA THR A 30 10.14 2.46 -18.16
C THR A 30 10.18 3.77 -18.96
N LEU A 31 9.96 4.92 -18.30
CA LEU A 31 9.90 6.19 -19.02
C LEU A 31 11.27 6.55 -19.64
N SER A 32 12.37 6.27 -18.94
CA SER A 32 13.74 6.46 -19.45
C SER A 32 13.99 5.63 -20.71
N VAL A 33 13.52 4.38 -20.74
CA VAL A 33 13.63 3.48 -21.90
C VAL A 33 12.96 4.11 -23.12
N VAL A 34 11.69 4.53 -22.97
CA VAL A 34 10.93 5.15 -24.06
C VAL A 34 11.60 6.43 -24.54
N MET A 35 12.07 7.27 -23.62
CA MET A 35 12.77 8.51 -23.93
C MET A 35 14.05 8.24 -24.74
N TYR A 36 14.91 7.33 -24.28
CA TYR A 36 16.18 7.03 -24.93
C TYR A 36 15.99 6.39 -26.31
N MET A 37 15.00 5.51 -26.48
CA MET A 37 14.64 4.98 -27.80
C MET A 37 14.23 6.10 -28.77
N GLN A 38 13.41 7.03 -28.33
CA GLN A 38 12.97 8.16 -29.17
C GLN A 38 14.10 9.17 -29.43
N LEU A 39 15.10 9.24 -28.55
CA LEU A 39 16.29 10.06 -28.74
C LEU A 39 17.35 9.42 -29.65
N GLY A 40 17.09 8.18 -30.14
CA GLY A 40 17.87 7.52 -31.17
C GLY A 40 18.94 6.56 -30.65
N LEU A 41 18.89 6.14 -29.39
CA LEU A 41 19.74 5.03 -28.90
C LEU A 41 19.24 3.71 -29.47
N THR A 42 20.18 2.80 -29.76
CA THR A 42 19.88 1.44 -30.19
C THR A 42 19.27 0.62 -29.06
N ASP A 43 18.51 -0.42 -29.39
CA ASP A 43 17.88 -1.32 -28.40
C ASP A 43 18.92 -1.94 -27.45
N ALA A 44 20.12 -2.26 -27.95
CA ALA A 44 21.23 -2.79 -27.17
C ALA A 44 21.76 -1.77 -26.15
N GLU A 45 21.95 -0.51 -26.57
CA GLU A 45 22.38 0.58 -25.70
C GLU A 45 21.33 0.89 -24.63
N VAL A 46 20.07 0.98 -25.05
CA VAL A 46 18.95 1.21 -24.12
C VAL A 46 18.91 0.09 -23.07
N GLY A 47 18.92 -1.18 -23.49
CA GLY A 47 18.92 -2.32 -22.59
C GLY A 47 20.09 -2.33 -21.62
N LEU A 48 21.31 -2.05 -22.13
CA LEU A 48 22.53 -2.00 -21.31
C LEU A 48 22.47 -0.88 -20.26
N TYR A 49 22.20 0.35 -20.69
CA TYR A 49 22.29 1.50 -19.80
C TYR A 49 21.12 1.56 -18.81
N THR A 50 19.90 1.29 -19.27
CA THR A 50 18.74 1.32 -18.35
C THR A 50 18.70 0.11 -17.44
N GLY A 51 19.27 -1.04 -17.84
CA GLY A 51 19.43 -2.20 -16.97
C GLY A 51 20.21 -1.90 -15.70
N TRP A 52 21.27 -1.11 -15.80
CA TRP A 52 22.06 -0.67 -14.64
C TRP A 52 21.29 0.23 -13.67
N LEU A 53 20.28 0.96 -14.15
CA LEU A 53 19.45 1.84 -13.31
C LEU A 53 18.61 1.05 -12.31
N ALA A 54 18.38 -0.25 -12.51
CA ALA A 54 17.66 -1.10 -11.56
C ALA A 54 18.52 -1.54 -10.36
N LEU A 55 19.86 -1.40 -10.44
CA LEU A 55 20.80 -1.83 -9.41
C LEU A 55 20.48 -1.31 -8.00
N PRO A 56 20.08 -0.06 -7.77
CA PRO A 56 19.79 0.43 -6.43
C PRO A 56 18.72 -0.37 -5.70
N TRP A 57 17.64 -0.80 -6.37
CA TRP A 57 16.58 -1.60 -5.73
C TRP A 57 17.04 -3.02 -5.37
N VAL A 58 17.99 -3.58 -6.12
CA VAL A 58 18.56 -4.90 -5.81
C VAL A 58 19.45 -4.83 -4.57
N ILE A 59 20.28 -3.79 -4.49
CA ILE A 59 21.27 -3.66 -3.40
C ILE A 59 20.78 -2.82 -2.21
N LYS A 60 19.53 -2.32 -2.24
CA LYS A 60 18.96 -1.49 -1.16
C LYS A 60 19.08 -2.09 0.26
N PRO A 61 19.06 -3.42 0.47
CA PRO A 61 19.27 -3.98 1.80
C PRO A 61 20.63 -3.63 2.42
N LEU A 62 21.65 -3.31 1.62
CA LEU A 62 22.99 -2.98 2.12
C LEU A 62 23.03 -1.65 2.86
N TRP A 63 22.17 -0.69 2.51
CA TRP A 63 22.15 0.61 3.19
C TRP A 63 20.86 0.87 4.00
N SER A 64 19.87 -0.01 3.93
CA SER A 64 18.64 0.14 4.72
C SER A 64 18.90 0.31 6.24
N PRO A 65 19.92 -0.32 6.85
CA PRO A 65 20.23 -0.11 8.26
C PRO A 65 20.64 1.33 8.59
N PHE A 66 21.32 2.03 7.66
CA PHE A 66 21.66 3.44 7.88
C PHE A 66 20.42 4.33 7.96
N ILE A 67 19.33 3.95 7.27
CA ILE A 67 18.05 4.65 7.32
C ILE A 67 17.38 4.44 8.67
N ASP A 68 17.56 3.27 9.31
CA ASP A 68 17.08 2.99 10.65
C ASP A 68 17.86 3.74 11.75
N LEU A 69 19.15 4.00 11.51
CA LEU A 69 20.07 4.44 12.55
C LEU A 69 20.35 5.94 12.55
N LEU A 70 20.31 6.62 11.39
CA LEU A 70 20.85 7.97 11.27
C LEU A 70 19.84 9.09 11.46
N LYS A 71 18.65 8.97 10.91
CA LYS A 71 17.62 10.02 10.91
C LYS A 71 16.23 9.41 11.01
N THR A 72 15.22 10.27 11.25
CA THR A 72 13.81 9.86 11.25
C THR A 72 13.36 9.38 9.86
N LYS A 73 12.40 8.43 9.81
CA LYS A 73 11.84 7.95 8.54
C LYS A 73 11.17 9.08 7.78
N ARG A 74 10.45 9.95 8.51
CA ARG A 74 9.84 11.15 7.94
C ARG A 74 10.87 12.07 7.30
N TRP A 75 12.04 12.27 7.92
CA TRP A 75 13.13 13.09 7.34
C TRP A 75 13.65 12.50 6.04
N TRP A 76 13.88 11.18 5.99
CA TRP A 76 14.33 10.49 4.79
C TRP A 76 13.32 10.61 3.65
N VAL A 77 12.01 10.35 3.91
CA VAL A 77 10.95 10.49 2.91
C VAL A 77 10.97 11.89 2.30
N LEU A 78 10.94 12.92 3.12
CA LEU A 78 10.89 14.31 2.64
C LEU A 78 12.17 14.70 1.88
N THR A 79 13.33 14.30 2.37
CA THR A 79 14.61 14.61 1.72
C THR A 79 14.71 13.92 0.35
N MET A 80 14.32 12.64 0.27
CA MET A 80 14.34 11.92 -1.00
C MET A 80 13.35 12.50 -2.02
N GLN A 81 12.15 12.89 -1.60
CA GLN A 81 11.18 13.57 -2.48
C GLN A 81 11.73 14.89 -3.05
N ALA A 82 12.37 15.69 -2.21
CA ALA A 82 12.99 16.93 -2.66
C ALA A 82 14.13 16.68 -3.66
N LEU A 83 15.00 15.68 -3.39
CA LEU A 83 16.09 15.30 -4.28
C LEU A 83 15.60 14.72 -5.60
N ILE A 84 14.54 13.89 -5.59
CA ILE A 84 13.90 13.36 -6.80
C ILE A 84 13.35 14.52 -7.64
N GLY A 85 12.63 15.47 -7.02
CA GLY A 85 12.10 16.64 -7.70
C GLY A 85 13.22 17.48 -8.35
N ALA A 86 14.31 17.72 -7.62
CA ALA A 86 15.48 18.44 -8.14
C ALA A 86 16.19 17.68 -9.28
N ALA A 87 16.33 16.36 -9.17
CA ALA A 87 16.93 15.53 -10.21
C ALA A 87 16.08 15.47 -11.49
N LEU A 88 14.74 15.40 -11.35
CA LEU A 88 13.81 15.50 -12.49
C LEU A 88 13.93 16.85 -13.22
N ALA A 89 14.04 17.96 -12.48
CA ALA A 89 14.33 19.26 -13.05
C ALA A 89 15.71 19.29 -13.72
N GLY A 90 16.71 18.62 -13.15
CA GLY A 90 18.05 18.46 -13.71
C GLY A 90 18.03 17.70 -15.05
N ILE A 91 17.23 16.63 -15.19
CA ILE A 91 17.01 15.94 -16.46
C ILE A 91 16.44 16.92 -17.50
N ALA A 92 15.36 17.62 -17.14
CA ALA A 92 14.70 18.57 -18.03
C ALA A 92 15.67 19.66 -18.53
N PHE A 93 16.48 20.19 -17.63
CA PHE A 93 17.47 21.22 -17.95
C PHE A 93 18.62 20.70 -18.83
N SER A 94 19.02 19.44 -18.67
CA SER A 94 20.15 18.85 -19.40
C SER A 94 19.81 18.36 -20.81
N LEU A 95 18.54 18.02 -21.10
CA LEU A 95 18.09 17.49 -22.39
C LEU A 95 18.46 18.38 -23.61
N PRO A 96 18.41 19.73 -23.56
CA PRO A 96 18.82 20.59 -24.67
C PRO A 96 20.32 20.69 -24.85
N THR A 97 21.15 20.24 -23.92
CA THR A 97 22.60 20.40 -23.94
C THR A 97 23.31 19.41 -24.86
N ALA A 98 24.59 19.66 -25.18
CA ALA A 98 25.38 18.73 -25.99
C ALA A 98 25.71 17.41 -25.25
N PHE A 99 25.81 17.44 -23.91
CA PHE A 99 26.13 16.29 -23.06
C PHE A 99 24.85 15.67 -22.38
N TRP A 100 23.70 15.83 -23.05
CA TRP A 100 22.41 15.42 -22.53
C TRP A 100 22.36 13.96 -22.03
N PHE A 101 23.01 13.04 -22.75
CA PHE A 101 22.99 11.63 -22.42
C PHE A 101 23.67 11.35 -21.07
N GLN A 102 24.91 11.83 -20.90
CA GLN A 102 25.65 11.62 -19.66
C GLN A 102 24.97 12.29 -18.47
N ALA A 103 24.48 13.52 -18.66
CA ALA A 103 23.79 14.26 -17.61
C ALA A 103 22.48 13.58 -17.22
N THR A 104 21.64 13.19 -18.17
CA THR A 104 20.38 12.51 -17.85
C THR A 104 20.62 11.17 -17.19
N MET A 105 21.64 10.39 -17.60
CA MET A 105 22.02 9.14 -16.93
C MET A 105 22.43 9.36 -15.48
N CYS A 106 23.26 10.36 -15.19
CA CYS A 106 23.64 10.70 -13.81
C CYS A 106 22.40 11.04 -12.96
N PHE A 107 21.48 11.85 -13.51
CA PHE A 107 20.26 12.19 -12.78
C PHE A 107 19.33 10.99 -12.63
N PHE A 108 19.19 10.09 -13.61
CA PHE A 108 18.42 8.86 -13.44
C PHE A 108 19.03 7.93 -12.38
N PHE A 109 20.35 7.80 -12.32
CA PHE A 109 21.00 7.08 -11.22
C PHE A 109 20.71 7.72 -9.87
N LEU A 110 20.79 9.04 -9.78
CA LEU A 110 20.43 9.75 -8.55
C LEU A 110 18.97 9.48 -8.15
N ILE A 111 18.04 9.56 -9.11
CA ILE A 111 16.61 9.24 -8.87
C ILE A 111 16.46 7.80 -8.42
N ALA A 112 17.17 6.84 -9.02
CA ALA A 112 17.10 5.44 -8.66
C ALA A 112 17.54 5.18 -7.19
N PHE A 113 18.67 5.77 -6.77
CA PHE A 113 19.12 5.70 -5.38
C PHE A 113 18.17 6.42 -4.41
N CYS A 114 17.71 7.62 -4.77
CA CYS A 114 16.73 8.34 -3.96
C CYS A 114 15.40 7.59 -3.86
N SER A 115 14.94 6.97 -4.95
CA SER A 115 13.71 6.17 -4.97
C SER A 115 13.84 4.92 -4.11
N ALA A 116 14.95 4.17 -4.23
CA ALA A 116 15.17 2.99 -3.40
C ALA A 116 15.27 3.36 -1.90
N THR A 117 15.84 4.54 -1.59
CA THR A 117 15.89 5.07 -0.20
C THR A 117 14.53 5.56 0.28
N HIS A 118 13.76 6.22 -0.58
CA HIS A 118 12.38 6.63 -0.31
C HIS A 118 11.49 5.43 -0.01
N ASP A 119 11.57 4.38 -0.82
CA ASP A 119 10.89 3.09 -0.66
C ASP A 119 11.12 2.49 0.74
N ILE A 120 12.40 2.34 1.15
CA ILE A 120 12.75 1.87 2.51
C ILE A 120 12.12 2.75 3.58
N SER A 121 12.20 4.07 3.40
CA SER A 121 11.77 5.04 4.41
C SER A 121 10.26 5.13 4.51
N ALA A 122 9.55 5.08 3.39
CA ALA A 122 8.08 5.09 3.33
C ALA A 122 7.50 3.83 3.97
N ASP A 123 8.06 2.67 3.65
CA ASP A 123 7.68 1.40 4.26
C ASP A 123 7.97 1.37 5.76
N GLY A 124 9.14 1.89 6.17
CA GLY A 124 9.47 2.02 7.59
C GLY A 124 8.55 2.98 8.34
N PHE A 125 8.20 4.11 7.71
CA PHE A 125 7.26 5.07 8.26
C PHE A 125 5.85 4.47 8.43
N TYR A 126 5.37 3.73 7.44
CA TYR A 126 4.11 2.99 7.49
C TYR A 126 4.05 2.02 8.67
N MET A 127 5.13 1.25 8.89
CA MET A 127 5.21 0.29 9.99
C MET A 127 5.37 0.91 11.38
N ILE A 128 5.85 2.16 11.48
CA ILE A 128 6.01 2.87 12.75
C ILE A 128 4.73 3.61 13.13
N GLU A 129 4.08 4.27 12.15
CA GLU A 129 2.90 5.09 12.41
C GLU A 129 1.64 4.25 12.64
N LEU A 130 1.53 3.09 12.00
CA LEU A 130 0.35 2.24 12.06
C LEU A 130 0.58 1.02 12.96
N ASP A 131 -0.44 0.67 13.75
CA ASP A 131 -0.54 -0.62 14.43
C ASP A 131 -0.80 -1.77 13.43
N GLU A 132 -0.68 -3.02 13.89
CA GLU A 132 -0.81 -4.22 13.03
C GLU A 132 -2.16 -4.31 12.32
N HIS A 133 -3.24 -3.92 13.00
CA HIS A 133 -4.59 -3.93 12.42
C HIS A 133 -4.69 -2.89 11.28
N ASN A 134 -4.27 -1.65 11.50
CA ASN A 134 -4.28 -0.61 10.49
C ASN A 134 -3.30 -0.90 9.34
N GLN A 135 -2.12 -1.48 9.60
CA GLN A 135 -1.22 -1.96 8.55
C GLN A 135 -1.95 -2.94 7.63
N THR A 136 -2.67 -3.89 8.20
CA THR A 136 -3.45 -4.89 7.46
C THR A 136 -4.59 -4.26 6.66
N LYS A 137 -5.35 -3.35 7.29
CA LYS A 137 -6.48 -2.65 6.67
C LYS A 137 -6.06 -1.80 5.47
N PHE A 138 -4.93 -1.09 5.57
CA PHE A 138 -4.47 -0.16 4.54
C PHE A 138 -3.51 -0.76 3.51
N VAL A 139 -3.08 -2.02 3.64
CA VAL A 139 -2.13 -2.65 2.70
C VAL A 139 -2.66 -2.70 1.26
N GLY A 140 -3.95 -2.97 1.09
CA GLY A 140 -4.59 -2.97 -0.23
C GLY A 140 -4.58 -1.57 -0.86
N LEU A 141 -4.89 -0.53 -0.08
CA LEU A 141 -4.85 0.86 -0.52
C LEU A 141 -3.43 1.28 -0.92
N ARG A 142 -2.44 0.97 -0.11
CA ARG A 142 -1.02 1.17 -0.38
C ARG A 142 -0.63 0.59 -1.74
N ASN A 143 -0.90 -0.69 -1.96
CA ASN A 143 -0.59 -1.39 -3.21
C ASN A 143 -1.32 -0.77 -4.41
N THR A 144 -2.58 -0.35 -4.21
CA THR A 144 -3.40 0.33 -5.22
C THR A 144 -2.75 1.62 -5.70
N PHE A 145 -2.36 2.51 -4.80
CA PHE A 145 -1.79 3.81 -5.18
C PHE A 145 -0.39 3.69 -5.78
N TYR A 146 0.41 2.71 -5.35
CA TYR A 146 1.65 2.38 -6.04
C TYR A 146 1.40 1.99 -7.51
N ARG A 147 0.38 1.17 -7.78
CA ARG A 147 0.02 0.74 -9.14
C ARG A 147 -0.60 1.85 -9.97
N LEU A 148 -1.36 2.76 -9.37
CA LEU A 148 -1.85 3.96 -10.05
C LEU A 148 -0.71 4.83 -10.58
N ALA A 149 0.42 4.90 -9.87
CA ALA A 149 1.63 5.57 -10.37
C ALA A 149 2.18 4.90 -11.64
N ILE A 150 2.18 3.56 -11.70
CA ILE A 150 2.60 2.82 -12.90
C ILE A 150 1.73 3.18 -14.11
N ILE A 151 0.42 3.24 -13.92
CA ILE A 151 -0.53 3.58 -14.99
C ILE A 151 -0.38 5.02 -15.42
N PHE A 152 -0.23 5.92 -14.47
CA PHE A 152 0.00 7.33 -14.75
C PHE A 152 1.23 7.54 -15.64
N VAL A 153 2.32 6.86 -15.35
CA VAL A 153 3.55 6.96 -16.17
C VAL A 153 3.36 6.30 -17.52
N ASN A 154 2.96 5.03 -17.57
CA ASN A 154 2.91 4.24 -18.80
C ASN A 154 1.77 4.66 -19.73
N GLY A 155 0.64 5.06 -19.18
CA GLY A 155 -0.51 5.53 -19.95
C GLY A 155 -0.42 7.02 -20.26
N PHE A 156 -0.56 7.84 -19.21
CA PHE A 156 -0.72 9.29 -19.40
C PHE A 156 0.56 9.99 -19.86
N LEU A 157 1.73 9.74 -19.21
CA LEU A 157 2.95 10.48 -19.54
C LEU A 157 3.54 10.08 -20.89
N VAL A 158 3.50 8.79 -21.24
CA VAL A 158 3.96 8.32 -22.56
C VAL A 158 3.07 8.89 -23.67
N MET A 159 1.75 8.89 -23.47
CA MET A 159 0.81 9.51 -24.42
C MET A 159 1.04 11.02 -24.52
N LEU A 160 1.23 11.71 -23.40
CA LEU A 160 1.52 13.15 -23.36
C LEU A 160 2.81 13.46 -24.11
N ALA A 161 3.85 12.62 -24.00
CA ALA A 161 5.08 12.77 -24.78
C ALA A 161 4.79 12.77 -26.28
N GLY A 162 3.98 11.84 -26.75
CA GLY A 162 3.57 11.79 -28.17
C GLY A 162 2.80 13.03 -28.60
N VAL A 163 1.83 13.49 -27.80
CA VAL A 163 1.05 14.71 -28.10
C VAL A 163 1.95 15.94 -28.17
N LEU A 164 2.85 16.12 -27.18
CA LEU A 164 3.78 17.25 -27.17
C LEU A 164 4.73 17.24 -28.38
N GLN A 165 5.19 16.07 -28.82
CA GLN A 165 6.02 15.96 -30.02
C GLN A 165 5.29 16.43 -31.27
N VAL A 166 4.01 16.08 -31.44
CA VAL A 166 3.18 16.57 -32.54
C VAL A 166 3.00 18.09 -32.45
N MET A 167 2.66 18.61 -31.25
CA MET A 167 2.46 20.06 -31.05
C MET A 167 3.72 20.88 -31.32
N PHE A 168 4.87 20.39 -30.93
CA PHE A 168 6.16 21.08 -31.07
C PHE A 168 6.96 20.63 -32.29
N ARG A 169 6.30 20.17 -33.36
CA ARG A 169 6.89 19.84 -34.66
C ARG A 169 8.10 18.89 -34.55
N ASN A 170 7.92 17.80 -33.82
CA ASN A 170 8.94 16.76 -33.57
C ASN A 170 10.21 17.23 -32.83
N GLN A 171 10.12 18.29 -32.05
CA GLN A 171 11.21 18.64 -31.12
C GLN A 171 11.24 17.69 -29.93
N ILE A 172 11.77 16.48 -30.15
CA ILE A 172 11.70 15.36 -29.18
C ILE A 172 12.29 15.76 -27.82
N ARG A 173 13.51 16.36 -27.82
CA ARG A 173 14.18 16.75 -26.57
C ARG A 173 13.40 17.80 -25.78
N PHE A 174 12.81 18.78 -26.47
CA PHE A 174 11.98 19.80 -25.83
C PHE A 174 10.70 19.22 -25.23
N SER A 175 10.02 18.33 -25.96
CA SER A 175 8.82 17.65 -25.47
C SER A 175 9.09 16.84 -24.22
N TRP A 176 10.19 16.10 -24.16
CA TRP A 176 10.62 15.38 -22.97
C TRP A 176 11.01 16.30 -21.83
N ALA A 177 11.70 17.43 -22.11
CA ALA A 177 12.03 18.40 -21.07
C ALA A 177 10.78 18.94 -20.37
N LEU A 178 9.70 19.25 -21.13
CA LEU A 178 8.44 19.70 -20.55
C LEU A 178 7.81 18.65 -19.63
N ILE A 179 7.87 17.37 -20.00
CA ILE A 179 7.37 16.27 -19.16
C ILE A 179 8.15 16.21 -17.84
N PHE A 180 9.48 16.28 -17.90
CA PHE A 180 10.30 16.23 -16.69
C PHE A 180 10.15 17.47 -15.81
N TYR A 181 9.92 18.66 -16.39
CA TYR A 181 9.54 19.85 -15.60
C TYR A 181 8.18 19.67 -14.91
N GLY A 182 7.20 19.11 -15.63
CA GLY A 182 5.90 18.78 -15.04
C GLY A 182 6.01 17.79 -13.88
N LEU A 183 6.81 16.72 -14.05
CA LEU A 183 7.09 15.74 -13.01
C LEU A 183 7.83 16.35 -11.81
N ALA A 184 8.81 17.22 -12.06
CA ALA A 184 9.48 17.97 -10.99
C ALA A 184 8.49 18.81 -10.18
N GLY A 185 7.57 19.49 -10.88
CA GLY A 185 6.48 20.25 -10.23
C GLY A 185 5.57 19.36 -9.37
N ILE A 186 5.19 18.17 -9.85
CA ILE A 186 4.42 17.18 -9.09
C ILE A 186 5.19 16.76 -7.83
N PHE A 187 6.47 16.45 -7.93
CA PHE A 187 7.29 16.04 -6.77
C PHE A 187 7.48 17.15 -5.76
N ILE A 188 7.65 18.40 -6.19
CA ILE A 188 7.69 19.56 -5.30
C ILE A 188 6.34 19.74 -4.60
N GLY A 189 5.24 19.58 -5.32
CA GLY A 189 3.89 19.60 -4.76
C GLY A 189 3.67 18.51 -3.70
N LEU A 190 4.08 17.26 -3.99
CA LEU A 190 4.02 16.13 -3.06
C LEU A 190 4.91 16.36 -1.83
N TRP A 191 6.13 16.88 -2.02
CA TRP A 191 7.01 17.25 -0.92
C TRP A 191 6.39 18.32 0.00
N LEU A 192 5.81 19.38 -0.56
CA LEU A 192 5.10 20.42 0.21
C LEU A 192 3.89 19.85 0.94
N TYR A 193 3.13 19.00 0.30
CA TYR A 193 1.99 18.32 0.90
C TYR A 193 2.41 17.43 2.08
N HIS A 194 3.38 16.52 1.86
CA HIS A 194 3.86 15.61 2.87
C HIS A 194 4.58 16.31 4.02
N SER A 195 5.31 17.41 3.74
CA SER A 195 5.95 18.20 4.80
C SER A 195 4.96 18.75 5.83
N ARG A 196 3.70 18.99 5.40
CA ARG A 196 2.63 19.53 6.27
C ARG A 196 1.71 18.45 6.85
N LEU A 197 1.45 17.37 6.09
CA LEU A 197 0.40 16.39 6.42
C LEU A 197 0.93 15.08 6.98
N MET A 198 2.17 14.68 6.70
CA MET A 198 2.72 13.48 7.35
C MET A 198 2.81 13.67 8.85
N PRO A 199 2.32 12.69 9.65
CA PRO A 199 2.45 12.73 11.10
C PRO A 199 3.92 12.68 11.55
N THR A 200 4.15 12.94 12.84
CA THR A 200 5.45 12.83 13.49
C THR A 200 5.36 11.78 14.59
N PRO A 201 5.58 10.49 14.28
CA PRO A 201 5.47 9.43 15.26
C PRO A 201 6.45 9.65 16.41
N LYS A 202 6.03 9.37 17.64
CA LYS A 202 6.91 9.46 18.83
C LYS A 202 8.03 8.43 18.80
N GLU A 203 7.84 7.33 18.10
CA GLU A 203 8.81 6.24 17.92
C GLU A 203 9.86 6.55 16.85
N ASP A 204 9.60 7.51 15.95
CA ASP A 204 10.53 7.95 14.90
C ASP A 204 11.54 8.96 15.46
N VAL A 205 12.39 8.52 16.39
CA VAL A 205 13.34 9.37 17.10
C VAL A 205 14.73 9.25 16.51
N GLN A 206 15.35 10.41 16.28
CA GLN A 206 16.77 10.47 15.95
C GLN A 206 17.59 10.22 17.22
N THR A 207 18.48 9.24 17.19
CA THR A 207 19.47 9.00 18.25
C THR A 207 20.86 9.40 17.75
N GLU A 208 21.58 10.23 18.49
CA GLU A 208 23.00 10.49 18.20
C GLU A 208 23.81 9.23 18.50
N ARG A 209 24.55 8.73 17.52
CA ARG A 209 25.31 7.48 17.62
C ARG A 209 26.71 7.65 17.07
N THR A 210 27.65 6.97 17.71
CA THR A 210 29.04 6.88 17.24
C THR A 210 29.17 5.86 16.11
N VAL A 211 30.21 6.00 15.28
CA VAL A 211 30.49 5.06 14.16
C VAL A 211 30.63 3.62 14.65
N GLY A 212 31.21 3.43 15.85
CA GLY A 212 31.34 2.10 16.47
C GLY A 212 29.99 1.47 16.83
N GLU A 213 29.08 2.25 17.39
CA GLU A 213 27.72 1.82 17.71
C GLU A 213 26.92 1.47 16.44
N VAL A 214 27.04 2.28 15.38
CA VAL A 214 26.42 2.00 14.09
C VAL A 214 26.90 0.66 13.52
N THR A 215 28.21 0.40 13.53
CA THR A 215 28.80 -0.85 13.04
C THR A 215 28.34 -2.06 13.87
N HIS A 216 28.28 -1.91 15.18
CA HIS A 216 27.79 -2.97 16.06
C HIS A 216 26.29 -3.26 15.83
N GLU A 217 25.48 -2.24 15.66
CA GLU A 217 24.05 -2.41 15.38
C GLU A 217 23.78 -2.99 13.98
N LEU A 218 24.58 -2.63 12.97
CA LEU A 218 24.55 -3.26 11.65
C LEU A 218 24.74 -4.78 11.77
N LYS A 219 25.78 -5.20 12.50
CA LYS A 219 26.04 -6.62 12.75
C LYS A 219 24.87 -7.29 13.50
N ASN A 220 24.32 -6.62 14.50
CA ASN A 220 23.16 -7.11 15.25
C ASN A 220 21.91 -7.21 14.39
N MET A 221 21.66 -6.26 13.48
CA MET A 221 20.53 -6.28 12.56
C MET A 221 20.56 -7.52 11.65
N PHE A 222 21.69 -7.79 10.98
CA PHE A 222 21.85 -9.00 10.17
C PHE A 222 21.74 -10.26 11.03
N ARG A 223 22.41 -10.28 12.21
CA ARG A 223 22.33 -11.41 13.10
C ARG A 223 20.87 -11.68 13.55
N THR A 224 20.13 -10.65 13.95
CA THR A 224 18.74 -10.80 14.40
C THR A 224 17.82 -11.24 13.28
N PHE A 225 18.03 -10.82 12.03
CA PHE A 225 17.28 -11.31 10.88
C PHE A 225 17.35 -12.84 10.76
N PHE A 226 18.57 -13.42 10.92
CA PHE A 226 18.77 -14.87 10.78
C PHE A 226 18.49 -15.66 12.06
N THR A 227 18.47 -15.03 13.23
CA THR A 227 18.34 -15.75 14.51
C THR A 227 17.01 -15.51 15.23
N LYS A 228 16.24 -14.50 14.83
CA LYS A 228 14.98 -14.08 15.49
C LYS A 228 13.98 -15.22 15.68
N PHE A 229 13.77 -16.02 14.65
CA PHE A 229 12.89 -17.19 14.68
C PHE A 229 13.67 -18.52 14.56
N GLY A 230 15.01 -18.44 14.59
CA GLY A 230 15.90 -19.56 14.33
C GLY A 230 16.25 -19.72 12.84
N VAL A 231 17.45 -20.29 12.57
CA VAL A 231 18.00 -20.40 11.20
C VAL A 231 17.07 -21.20 10.27
N ARG A 232 16.48 -22.29 10.78
CA ARG A 232 15.56 -23.12 10.00
C ARG A 232 14.34 -22.33 9.49
N GLU A 233 13.69 -21.60 10.39
CA GLU A 233 12.51 -20.79 10.04
C GLU A 233 12.88 -19.67 9.07
N THR A 234 14.03 -19.02 9.29
CA THR A 234 14.52 -17.99 8.38
C THR A 234 14.75 -18.53 6.98
N VAL A 235 15.34 -19.72 6.83
CA VAL A 235 15.52 -20.36 5.52
C VAL A 235 14.17 -20.65 4.87
N ILE A 236 13.19 -21.14 5.62
CA ILE A 236 11.81 -21.37 5.11
C ILE A 236 11.21 -20.06 4.60
N VAL A 237 11.34 -18.98 5.35
CA VAL A 237 10.84 -17.65 4.96
C VAL A 237 11.56 -17.15 3.70
N MET A 238 12.88 -17.27 3.62
CA MET A 238 13.63 -16.88 2.42
C MET A 238 13.20 -17.69 1.19
N LEU A 239 12.98 -19.00 1.34
CA LEU A 239 12.45 -19.85 0.25
C LEU A 239 11.03 -19.44 -0.13
N PHE A 240 10.18 -19.12 0.85
CA PHE A 240 8.86 -18.59 0.58
C PHE A 240 8.92 -17.26 -0.20
N LEU A 241 9.67 -16.29 0.26
CA LEU A 241 9.80 -14.98 -0.40
C LEU A 241 10.36 -15.11 -1.83
N LEU A 242 11.31 -16.05 -2.05
CA LEU A 242 11.93 -16.29 -3.34
C LEU A 242 10.98 -16.99 -4.33
N PHE A 243 10.22 -17.98 -3.87
CA PHE A 243 9.47 -18.88 -4.73
C PHE A 243 7.95 -18.64 -4.74
N TYR A 244 7.42 -17.84 -3.85
CA TYR A 244 5.97 -17.56 -3.79
C TYR A 244 5.42 -17.05 -5.12
N ARG A 245 6.15 -16.13 -5.76
CA ARG A 245 5.77 -15.50 -7.03
C ARG A 245 6.43 -16.15 -8.24
N PHE A 246 6.99 -17.35 -8.11
CA PHE A 246 7.72 -18.00 -9.18
C PHE A 246 6.87 -18.25 -10.45
N PRO A 247 5.62 -18.78 -10.35
CA PRO A 247 4.76 -18.95 -11.52
C PRO A 247 4.41 -17.61 -12.18
N GLU A 248 4.04 -16.60 -11.40
CA GLU A 248 3.74 -15.26 -11.88
C GLU A 248 4.93 -14.62 -12.59
N ALA A 249 6.14 -14.82 -12.08
CA ALA A 249 7.35 -14.29 -12.69
C ALA A 249 7.60 -14.87 -14.10
N LEU A 250 7.29 -16.15 -14.31
CA LEU A 250 7.30 -16.77 -15.63
C LEU A 250 6.24 -16.16 -16.55
N LEU A 251 5.01 -15.93 -16.04
CA LEU A 251 3.89 -15.40 -16.80
C LEU A 251 4.08 -13.95 -17.22
N ASN A 252 4.56 -13.10 -16.35
CA ASN A 252 4.49 -11.64 -16.46
C ASN A 252 4.96 -11.09 -17.82
N THR A 253 6.06 -11.61 -18.36
CA THR A 253 6.58 -11.23 -19.69
C THR A 253 5.84 -11.95 -20.81
N MET A 254 5.51 -13.23 -20.63
CA MET A 254 5.00 -14.08 -21.69
C MET A 254 3.51 -13.87 -21.98
N THR A 255 2.72 -13.45 -21.03
CA THR A 255 1.30 -13.09 -21.20
C THR A 255 1.12 -12.01 -22.26
N LYS A 256 1.89 -10.93 -22.14
CA LYS A 256 1.82 -9.81 -23.10
C LYS A 256 2.16 -10.30 -24.52
N THR A 257 3.24 -11.05 -24.67
CA THR A 257 3.66 -11.57 -25.98
C THR A 257 2.64 -12.56 -26.54
N PHE A 258 2.06 -13.43 -25.71
CA PHE A 258 1.02 -14.36 -26.11
C PHE A 258 -0.22 -13.67 -26.66
N ILE A 259 -0.69 -12.64 -26.00
CA ILE A 259 -1.91 -11.92 -26.41
C ILE A 259 -1.69 -11.15 -27.72
N LEU A 260 -0.52 -10.54 -27.91
CA LEU A 260 -0.23 -9.70 -29.07
C LEU A 260 0.29 -10.47 -30.30
N ARG A 261 0.93 -11.64 -30.12
CA ARG A 261 1.48 -12.42 -31.23
C ARG A 261 0.37 -13.02 -32.12
N PRO A 262 0.56 -13.04 -33.45
CA PRO A 262 -0.41 -13.64 -34.38
C PRO A 262 -0.70 -15.12 -34.07
N ASN A 263 -1.89 -15.59 -34.44
CA ASN A 263 -2.28 -16.99 -34.29
C ASN A 263 -1.31 -17.96 -35.01
N SER A 264 -0.72 -17.55 -36.12
CA SER A 264 0.32 -18.31 -36.83
C SER A 264 1.55 -18.59 -35.99
N GLN A 265 1.80 -17.81 -34.94
CA GLN A 265 2.89 -17.98 -33.98
C GLN A 265 2.40 -18.53 -32.62
N GLY A 266 1.15 -19.02 -32.57
CA GLY A 266 0.52 -19.57 -31.38
C GLY A 266 0.01 -18.57 -30.36
N GLY A 267 -0.05 -17.27 -30.71
CA GLY A 267 -0.64 -16.20 -29.91
C GLY A 267 -2.10 -15.94 -30.24
N LEU A 268 -2.73 -14.98 -29.55
CA LEU A 268 -4.13 -14.62 -29.77
C LEU A 268 -4.33 -13.62 -30.93
N GLY A 269 -3.32 -12.88 -31.36
CA GLY A 269 -3.38 -11.94 -32.47
C GLY A 269 -4.17 -10.66 -32.16
N MET A 270 -4.36 -10.31 -30.90
CA MET A 270 -5.08 -9.10 -30.51
C MET A 270 -4.24 -7.84 -30.82
N SER A 271 -4.94 -6.76 -31.12
CA SER A 271 -4.31 -5.45 -31.31
C SER A 271 -3.78 -4.89 -29.98
N PRO A 272 -2.80 -3.97 -30.01
CA PRO A 272 -2.35 -3.28 -28.80
C PRO A 272 -3.46 -2.52 -28.05
N GLN A 273 -4.47 -2.00 -28.79
CA GLN A 273 -5.61 -1.31 -28.20
C GLN A 273 -6.51 -2.25 -27.40
N GLU A 274 -6.82 -3.42 -27.97
CA GLU A 274 -7.60 -4.46 -27.29
C GLU A 274 -6.87 -4.99 -26.07
N TYR A 275 -5.56 -5.23 -26.17
CA TYR A 275 -4.73 -5.60 -25.02
C TYR A 275 -4.76 -4.51 -23.94
N GLY A 276 -4.62 -3.24 -24.33
CA GLY A 276 -4.70 -2.10 -23.42
C GLY A 276 -6.03 -2.03 -22.68
N LEU A 277 -7.15 -2.31 -23.36
CA LEU A 277 -8.47 -2.38 -22.73
C LEU A 277 -8.58 -3.58 -21.78
N ALA A 278 -8.23 -4.77 -22.25
CA ALA A 278 -8.39 -6.02 -21.51
C ALA A 278 -7.49 -6.08 -20.27
N ASN A 279 -6.20 -5.78 -20.42
CA ASN A 279 -5.23 -5.86 -19.32
C ASN A 279 -5.10 -4.53 -18.55
N GLY A 280 -4.99 -3.41 -19.29
CA GLY A 280 -4.74 -2.10 -18.72
C GLY A 280 -5.96 -1.46 -18.04
N THR A 281 -7.18 -1.85 -18.42
CA THR A 281 -8.40 -1.34 -17.80
C THR A 281 -9.10 -2.41 -16.98
N VAL A 282 -9.56 -3.48 -17.61
CA VAL A 282 -10.38 -4.52 -16.95
C VAL A 282 -9.54 -5.35 -15.98
N GLY A 283 -8.37 -5.81 -16.41
CA GLY A 283 -7.44 -6.54 -15.53
C GLY A 283 -6.99 -5.69 -14.35
N LEU A 284 -6.70 -4.41 -14.59
CA LEU A 284 -6.34 -3.48 -13.52
C LEU A 284 -7.45 -3.33 -12.48
N ILE A 285 -8.71 -3.17 -12.88
CA ILE A 285 -9.84 -3.10 -11.94
C ILE A 285 -9.88 -4.37 -11.09
N GLY A 286 -9.71 -5.55 -11.71
CA GLY A 286 -9.59 -6.82 -10.98
C GLY A 286 -8.50 -6.79 -9.93
N LEU A 287 -7.30 -6.37 -10.33
CA LEU A 287 -6.13 -6.26 -9.46
C LEU A 287 -6.36 -5.36 -8.24
N LEU A 288 -6.92 -4.17 -8.47
CA LEU A 288 -7.20 -3.20 -7.42
C LEU A 288 -8.25 -3.72 -6.44
N LEU A 289 -9.33 -4.28 -6.96
CA LEU A 289 -10.38 -4.90 -6.13
C LEU A 289 -9.85 -6.06 -5.31
N GLY A 290 -9.04 -6.95 -5.91
CA GLY A 290 -8.41 -8.06 -5.21
C GLY A 290 -7.53 -7.58 -4.06
N GLY A 291 -6.69 -6.58 -4.27
CA GLY A 291 -5.83 -6.01 -3.24
C GLY A 291 -6.59 -5.36 -2.07
N ILE A 292 -7.61 -4.54 -2.38
CA ILE A 292 -8.43 -3.86 -1.36
C ILE A 292 -9.24 -4.88 -0.56
N ILE A 293 -9.95 -5.78 -1.24
CA ILE A 293 -10.74 -6.83 -0.60
C ILE A 293 -9.84 -7.73 0.24
N GLY A 294 -8.66 -8.08 -0.25
CA GLY A 294 -7.67 -8.87 0.47
C GLY A 294 -7.28 -8.23 1.81
N GLY A 295 -6.99 -6.94 1.82
CA GLY A 295 -6.68 -6.18 3.03
C GLY A 295 -7.83 -6.19 4.04
N ILE A 296 -9.06 -5.95 3.58
CA ILE A 296 -10.28 -5.95 4.43
C ILE A 296 -10.52 -7.35 5.03
N LEU A 297 -10.42 -8.40 4.24
CA LEU A 297 -10.67 -9.78 4.69
C LEU A 297 -9.67 -10.21 5.77
N VAL A 298 -8.38 -9.88 5.59
CA VAL A 298 -7.36 -10.22 6.59
C VAL A 298 -7.50 -9.36 7.84
N SER A 299 -7.83 -8.07 7.73
CA SER A 299 -8.04 -7.19 8.89
C SER A 299 -9.21 -7.63 9.78
N ARG A 300 -10.22 -8.27 9.19
CA ARG A 300 -11.39 -8.81 9.91
C ARG A 300 -11.12 -10.16 10.56
N ASP A 301 -10.52 -11.08 9.81
CA ASP A 301 -10.47 -12.50 10.19
C ASP A 301 -9.06 -12.98 10.59
N GLY A 302 -8.03 -12.18 10.33
CA GLY A 302 -6.62 -12.54 10.54
C GLY A 302 -5.97 -13.23 9.34
N MET A 303 -4.64 -13.07 9.21
CA MET A 303 -3.86 -13.57 8.07
C MET A 303 -3.88 -15.08 7.96
N LYS A 304 -3.83 -15.82 9.07
CA LYS A 304 -3.78 -17.29 9.08
C LYS A 304 -4.99 -17.94 8.41
N LYS A 305 -6.19 -17.37 8.60
CA LYS A 305 -7.43 -17.88 7.99
C LYS A 305 -7.43 -17.69 6.47
N TRP A 306 -6.92 -16.56 5.99
CA TRP A 306 -6.96 -16.18 4.58
C TRP A 306 -5.73 -16.63 3.79
N LEU A 307 -4.68 -17.17 4.43
CA LEU A 307 -3.47 -17.60 3.76
C LEU A 307 -3.75 -18.52 2.57
N TRP A 308 -4.42 -19.66 2.82
CA TRP A 308 -4.68 -20.67 1.79
C TRP A 308 -5.64 -20.22 0.69
N PRO A 309 -6.79 -19.56 1.01
CA PRO A 309 -7.63 -18.98 -0.04
C PRO A 309 -6.87 -18.00 -0.96
N MET A 310 -5.99 -17.18 -0.40
CA MET A 310 -5.21 -16.21 -1.18
C MET A 310 -4.08 -16.85 -1.97
N VAL A 311 -3.45 -17.92 -1.47
CA VAL A 311 -2.50 -18.73 -2.24
C VAL A 311 -3.19 -19.41 -3.42
N CYS A 312 -4.38 -19.95 -3.23
CA CYS A 312 -5.19 -20.48 -4.32
C CYS A 312 -5.59 -19.39 -5.32
N ALA A 313 -5.93 -18.20 -4.83
CA ALA A 313 -6.33 -17.09 -5.67
C ALA A 313 -5.21 -16.54 -6.56
N ILE A 314 -3.95 -16.57 -6.12
CA ILE A 314 -2.83 -16.13 -6.96
C ILE A 314 -2.35 -17.20 -7.96
N THR A 315 -2.66 -18.47 -7.72
CA THR A 315 -2.10 -19.57 -8.51
C THR A 315 -3.10 -20.21 -9.46
N LEU A 316 -4.32 -20.50 -9.01
CA LEU A 316 -5.29 -21.24 -9.83
C LEU A 316 -5.81 -20.46 -11.04
N PRO A 317 -6.04 -19.14 -10.96
CA PRO A 317 -6.47 -18.37 -12.12
C PRO A 317 -5.49 -18.37 -13.29
N ASP A 318 -4.20 -18.65 -13.08
CA ASP A 318 -3.20 -18.78 -14.17
C ASP A 318 -3.60 -19.85 -15.21
N ALA A 319 -4.47 -20.80 -14.83
CA ALA A 319 -5.04 -21.80 -15.74
C ALA A 319 -5.84 -21.19 -16.91
N VAL A 320 -6.30 -19.92 -16.80
CA VAL A 320 -6.97 -19.25 -17.91
C VAL A 320 -6.10 -19.14 -19.16
N TYR A 321 -4.76 -19.06 -18.98
CA TYR A 321 -3.83 -19.01 -20.10
C TYR A 321 -3.71 -20.37 -20.82
N ILE A 322 -3.88 -21.48 -20.11
CA ILE A 322 -4.00 -22.79 -20.76
C ILE A 322 -5.24 -22.78 -21.64
N TYR A 323 -6.40 -22.41 -21.09
CA TYR A 323 -7.65 -22.32 -21.87
C TYR A 323 -7.49 -21.44 -23.09
N LEU A 324 -6.97 -20.22 -22.96
CA LEU A 324 -6.76 -19.28 -24.05
C LEU A 324 -5.78 -19.82 -25.11
N SER A 325 -4.73 -20.53 -24.70
CA SER A 325 -3.74 -21.08 -25.63
C SER A 325 -4.25 -22.27 -26.47
N TYR A 326 -5.27 -22.97 -25.99
CA TYR A 326 -5.90 -24.06 -26.73
C TYR A 326 -7.06 -23.55 -27.58
N SER A 327 -7.88 -22.63 -27.05
CA SER A 327 -9.05 -22.08 -27.78
C SER A 327 -8.64 -21.11 -28.87
N LEU A 328 -7.52 -20.41 -28.71
CA LEU A 328 -7.07 -19.29 -29.57
C LEU A 328 -8.20 -18.28 -29.85
N ASN A 329 -9.13 -18.14 -28.91
CA ASN A 329 -10.24 -17.21 -29.01
C ASN A 329 -9.76 -15.82 -28.62
N SER A 330 -9.82 -14.88 -29.56
CA SER A 330 -9.47 -13.47 -29.40
C SER A 330 -10.66 -12.56 -29.12
N ASP A 331 -11.85 -13.13 -28.76
CA ASP A 331 -12.97 -12.31 -28.35
C ASP A 331 -12.62 -11.44 -27.13
N ILE A 332 -12.82 -10.15 -27.27
CA ILE A 332 -12.40 -9.14 -26.27
C ILE A 332 -13.08 -9.36 -24.93
N VAL A 333 -14.33 -9.80 -24.91
CA VAL A 333 -15.08 -10.03 -23.67
C VAL A 333 -14.51 -11.24 -22.93
N MET A 334 -14.25 -12.33 -23.67
CA MET A 334 -13.66 -13.56 -23.13
C MET A 334 -12.27 -13.29 -22.54
N VAL A 335 -11.39 -12.65 -23.31
CA VAL A 335 -10.01 -12.38 -22.88
C VAL A 335 -10.02 -11.41 -21.68
N SER A 336 -10.85 -10.36 -21.73
CA SER A 336 -10.98 -9.41 -20.60
C SER A 336 -11.48 -10.10 -19.33
N SER A 337 -12.42 -11.02 -19.44
CA SER A 337 -12.93 -11.78 -18.29
C SER A 337 -11.85 -12.70 -17.69
N CYS A 338 -11.08 -13.38 -18.53
CA CYS A 338 -9.95 -14.20 -18.10
C CYS A 338 -8.90 -13.36 -17.37
N LEU A 339 -8.51 -12.21 -17.92
CA LEU A 339 -7.53 -11.32 -17.31
C LEU A 339 -8.06 -10.66 -16.03
N PHE A 340 -9.36 -10.37 -15.95
CA PHE A 340 -9.97 -9.86 -14.71
C PHE A 340 -9.82 -10.88 -13.57
N VAL A 341 -10.17 -12.14 -13.82
CA VAL A 341 -10.12 -13.20 -12.81
C VAL A 341 -8.69 -13.45 -12.35
N GLU A 342 -7.74 -13.52 -13.28
CA GLU A 342 -6.32 -13.70 -12.99
C GLU A 342 -5.78 -12.52 -12.18
N GLN A 343 -5.99 -11.29 -12.63
CA GLN A 343 -5.50 -10.09 -11.96
C GLN A 343 -6.17 -9.86 -10.59
N PHE A 344 -7.46 -10.21 -10.43
CA PHE A 344 -8.14 -10.18 -9.15
C PHE A 344 -7.50 -11.17 -8.16
N GLY A 345 -7.25 -12.40 -8.61
CA GLY A 345 -6.55 -13.43 -7.82
C GLY A 345 -5.13 -12.99 -7.43
N TYR A 346 -4.42 -12.38 -8.37
CA TYR A 346 -3.10 -11.81 -8.12
C TYR A 346 -3.13 -10.71 -7.05
N GLY A 347 -4.11 -9.79 -7.11
CA GLY A 347 -4.28 -8.74 -6.10
C GLY A 347 -4.50 -9.30 -4.70
N LEU A 348 -5.36 -10.32 -4.57
CA LEU A 348 -5.60 -11.03 -3.31
C LEU A 348 -4.33 -11.70 -2.77
N GLY A 349 -3.64 -12.48 -3.59
CA GLY A 349 -2.47 -13.25 -3.15
C GLY A 349 -1.25 -12.37 -2.87
N PHE A 350 -1.07 -11.26 -3.60
CA PHE A 350 -0.01 -10.30 -3.31
C PHE A 350 -0.20 -9.62 -1.95
N THR A 351 -1.44 -9.48 -1.50
CA THR A 351 -1.76 -8.96 -0.16
C THR A 351 -1.16 -9.84 0.94
N VAL A 352 -1.31 -11.18 0.86
CA VAL A 352 -0.70 -12.11 1.83
C VAL A 352 0.82 -12.01 1.83
N LEU A 353 1.44 -11.94 0.66
CA LEU A 353 2.90 -11.80 0.57
C LEU A 353 3.38 -10.54 1.29
N THR A 354 2.73 -9.41 1.03
CA THR A 354 3.07 -8.12 1.66
C THR A 354 2.89 -8.17 3.17
N LEU A 355 1.75 -8.70 3.63
CA LEU A 355 1.46 -8.85 5.06
C LEU A 355 2.41 -9.82 5.75
N TYR A 356 2.81 -10.91 5.09
CA TYR A 356 3.79 -11.84 5.64
C TYR A 356 5.18 -11.18 5.78
N MET A 357 5.59 -10.37 4.80
CA MET A 357 6.82 -9.57 4.92
C MET A 357 6.74 -8.59 6.09
N LEU A 358 5.60 -7.92 6.30
CA LEU A 358 5.37 -7.04 7.44
C LEU A 358 5.43 -7.81 8.77
N PHE A 359 4.76 -8.96 8.87
CA PHE A 359 4.78 -9.84 10.03
C PHE A 359 6.21 -10.29 10.39
N TYR A 360 6.95 -10.82 9.41
CA TYR A 360 8.30 -11.30 9.64
C TYR A 360 9.27 -10.17 10.03
N SER A 361 9.01 -8.96 9.58
CA SER A 361 9.88 -7.80 9.83
C SER A 361 9.70 -7.14 11.19
N GLN A 362 8.63 -7.45 11.95
CA GLN A 362 8.36 -6.83 13.27
C GLN A 362 9.57 -6.90 14.21
N GLY A 363 9.74 -5.88 15.08
CA GLY A 363 10.82 -5.78 16.06
C GLY A 363 11.70 -4.54 15.87
N LYS A 364 12.85 -4.50 16.55
CA LYS A 364 13.72 -3.31 16.63
C LYS A 364 14.18 -2.78 15.26
N PHE A 365 14.45 -3.67 14.29
CA PHE A 365 14.98 -3.33 12.96
C PHE A 365 13.95 -3.56 11.86
N LYS A 366 12.66 -3.24 12.12
CA LYS A 366 11.53 -3.59 11.23
C LYS A 366 11.71 -3.11 9.80
N THR A 367 12.18 -1.89 9.57
CA THR A 367 12.43 -1.32 8.24
C THR A 367 13.49 -2.08 7.47
N SER A 368 14.64 -2.35 8.12
CA SER A 368 15.75 -3.07 7.48
C SER A 368 15.41 -4.52 7.18
N HIS A 369 14.72 -5.20 8.11
CA HIS A 369 14.25 -6.57 7.89
C HIS A 369 13.24 -6.62 6.75
N TYR A 370 12.31 -5.66 6.66
CA TYR A 370 11.36 -5.55 5.55
C TYR A 370 12.08 -5.31 4.21
N SER A 371 13.10 -4.45 4.20
CA SER A 371 13.92 -4.22 3.01
C SER A 371 14.62 -5.49 2.52
N ILE A 372 15.13 -6.33 3.45
CA ILE A 372 15.71 -7.64 3.09
C ILE A 372 14.64 -8.56 2.49
N CYS A 373 13.47 -8.63 3.11
CA CYS A 373 12.37 -9.45 2.60
C CYS A 373 11.94 -9.02 1.19
N THR A 374 11.74 -7.72 0.95
CA THR A 374 11.37 -7.19 -0.37
C THR A 374 12.47 -7.43 -1.41
N GLY A 375 13.76 -7.29 -1.04
CA GLY A 375 14.89 -7.57 -1.92
C GLY A 375 14.92 -9.05 -2.36
N ILE A 376 14.72 -9.99 -1.45
CA ILE A 376 14.65 -11.43 -1.75
C ILE A 376 13.45 -11.74 -2.65
N SER A 377 12.28 -11.16 -2.35
CA SER A 377 11.08 -11.33 -3.17
C SER A 377 11.26 -10.77 -4.60
N TYR A 378 11.99 -9.66 -4.74
CA TYR A 378 12.31 -9.09 -6.04
C TYR A 378 13.26 -9.99 -6.87
N LEU A 379 14.24 -10.62 -6.22
CA LEU A 379 15.08 -11.63 -6.87
C LEU A 379 14.24 -12.82 -7.38
N GLY A 380 13.25 -13.25 -6.59
CA GLY A 380 12.31 -14.32 -6.96
C GLY A 380 11.43 -13.99 -8.17
N LEU A 381 11.18 -12.70 -8.43
CA LEU A 381 10.49 -12.24 -9.63
C LEU A 381 11.45 -12.13 -10.84
N MET A 382 12.65 -11.62 -10.62
CA MET A 382 13.61 -11.32 -11.68
C MET A 382 14.16 -12.58 -12.35
N LEU A 383 14.62 -13.55 -11.55
CA LEU A 383 15.32 -14.74 -12.08
C LEU A 383 14.44 -15.60 -13.00
N PRO A 384 13.20 -16.01 -12.62
CA PRO A 384 12.33 -16.77 -13.52
C PRO A 384 11.89 -15.98 -14.74
N GLY A 385 11.66 -14.67 -14.58
CA GLY A 385 11.32 -13.76 -15.68
C GLY A 385 12.37 -13.74 -16.79
N MET A 386 13.66 -13.78 -16.42
CA MET A 386 14.77 -13.80 -17.39
C MET A 386 14.81 -15.06 -18.25
N VAL A 387 14.40 -16.22 -17.71
CA VAL A 387 14.39 -17.51 -18.43
C VAL A 387 13.06 -17.81 -19.12
N SER A 388 12.00 -17.08 -18.83
CA SER A 388 10.64 -17.33 -19.32
C SER A 388 10.55 -17.36 -20.84
N GLY A 389 11.21 -16.41 -21.52
CA GLY A 389 11.25 -16.34 -22.98
C GLY A 389 11.92 -17.55 -23.63
N TYR A 390 13.08 -17.95 -23.10
CA TYR A 390 13.81 -19.14 -23.58
C TYR A 390 12.99 -20.41 -23.38
N LEU A 391 12.36 -20.55 -22.23
CA LEU A 391 11.50 -21.69 -21.92
C LEU A 391 10.30 -21.75 -22.87
N LYS A 392 9.66 -20.60 -23.16
CA LYS A 392 8.57 -20.48 -24.12
C LYS A 392 9.02 -20.83 -25.55
N ASP A 393 10.23 -20.43 -25.97
CA ASP A 393 10.74 -20.72 -27.30
C ASP A 393 10.95 -22.23 -27.53
N ILE A 394 11.37 -22.99 -26.48
CA ILE A 394 11.52 -24.45 -26.54
C ILE A 394 10.16 -25.14 -26.53
N LEU A 395 9.24 -24.73 -25.66
CA LEU A 395 8.00 -25.45 -25.36
C LEU A 395 6.81 -25.02 -26.23
N GLY A 396 6.84 -23.79 -26.79
CA GLY A 396 5.67 -23.13 -27.33
C GLY A 396 4.69 -22.70 -26.21
N TYR A 397 3.73 -21.82 -26.52
CA TYR A 397 2.83 -21.24 -25.50
C TYR A 397 2.00 -22.28 -24.74
N ARG A 398 1.46 -23.31 -25.42
CA ARG A 398 0.59 -24.31 -24.78
C ARG A 398 1.29 -25.06 -23.65
N HIS A 399 2.45 -25.65 -23.95
CA HIS A 399 3.21 -26.40 -22.94
C HIS A 399 3.86 -25.49 -21.92
N PHE A 400 4.24 -24.27 -22.31
CA PHE A 400 4.75 -23.26 -21.40
C PHE A 400 3.74 -22.96 -20.28
N PHE A 401 2.47 -22.69 -20.61
CA PHE A 401 1.44 -22.43 -19.59
C PHE A 401 1.12 -23.65 -18.73
N ILE A 402 1.22 -24.87 -19.26
CA ILE A 402 1.12 -26.10 -18.46
C ILE A 402 2.27 -26.16 -17.45
N VAL A 403 3.51 -25.86 -17.88
CA VAL A 403 4.68 -25.82 -16.97
C VAL A 403 4.51 -24.76 -15.89
N VAL A 404 3.97 -23.59 -16.21
CA VAL A 404 3.65 -22.55 -15.21
C VAL A 404 2.69 -23.10 -14.15
N MET A 405 1.62 -23.80 -14.56
CA MET A 405 0.68 -24.42 -13.61
C MET A 405 1.33 -25.52 -12.76
N VAL A 406 2.26 -26.31 -13.33
CA VAL A 406 3.05 -27.25 -12.54
C VAL A 406 3.94 -26.53 -11.53
N CYS A 407 4.52 -25.39 -11.91
CA CYS A 407 5.31 -24.56 -11.00
C CYS A 407 4.49 -23.96 -9.84
N CYS A 408 3.16 -23.83 -9.95
CA CYS A 408 2.30 -23.43 -8.84
C CYS A 408 2.42 -24.37 -7.63
N VAL A 409 2.77 -25.65 -7.83
CA VAL A 409 3.06 -26.60 -6.75
C VAL A 409 4.17 -26.09 -5.84
N ILE A 410 5.16 -25.37 -6.38
CA ILE A 410 6.28 -24.79 -5.61
C ILE A 410 5.71 -23.74 -4.61
N THR A 411 4.80 -22.88 -5.06
CA THR A 411 4.14 -21.90 -4.21
C THR A 411 3.41 -22.56 -3.04
N PHE A 412 2.66 -23.63 -3.29
CA PHE A 412 2.00 -24.41 -2.24
C PHE A 412 3.01 -25.04 -1.27
N LEU A 413 4.06 -25.67 -1.79
CA LEU A 413 5.08 -26.33 -0.97
C LEU A 413 5.78 -25.36 -0.02
N VAL A 414 6.21 -24.20 -0.50
CA VAL A 414 6.89 -23.22 0.36
C VAL A 414 5.94 -22.59 1.39
N THR A 415 4.64 -22.55 1.10
CA THR A 415 3.62 -22.00 2.00
C THR A 415 3.28 -22.94 3.16
N VAL A 416 3.31 -24.27 2.94
CA VAL A 416 2.96 -25.30 3.97
C VAL A 416 3.77 -25.15 5.24
N TYR A 417 5.05 -24.77 5.12
CA TYR A 417 5.97 -24.70 6.25
C TYR A 417 5.95 -23.38 6.98
N LEU A 418 5.13 -22.40 6.56
CA LEU A 418 5.07 -21.09 7.18
C LEU A 418 4.40 -21.14 8.57
N LYS A 419 5.01 -20.47 9.52
CA LYS A 419 4.44 -20.19 10.84
C LYS A 419 3.86 -18.79 10.86
N ILE A 420 2.59 -18.67 11.22
CA ILE A 420 1.85 -17.41 11.30
C ILE A 420 1.13 -17.36 12.63
N ASP A 421 1.25 -16.22 13.32
CA ASP A 421 0.43 -15.95 14.50
C ASP A 421 -1.05 -15.87 14.08
N PRO A 422 -1.94 -16.64 14.73
CA PRO A 422 -3.38 -16.62 14.43
C PRO A 422 -4.03 -15.26 14.60
N ASN A 423 -3.48 -14.41 15.45
CA ASN A 423 -4.05 -13.10 15.76
C ASN A 423 -3.47 -11.96 14.92
N PHE A 424 -2.37 -12.20 14.19
CA PHE A 424 -1.77 -11.16 13.37
C PHE A 424 -2.77 -10.57 12.36
N GLY A 425 -2.94 -9.26 12.44
CA GLY A 425 -3.82 -8.48 11.56
C GLY A 425 -5.28 -8.39 12.01
N LYS A 426 -5.70 -9.07 13.09
CA LYS A 426 -7.04 -8.91 13.66
C LYS A 426 -7.14 -7.62 14.46
N LYS A 427 -8.37 -7.09 14.56
CA LYS A 427 -8.69 -6.03 15.50
C LYS A 427 -8.52 -6.56 16.94
N GLU A 428 -7.84 -5.83 17.80
CA GLU A 428 -7.72 -6.20 19.22
C GLU A 428 -9.07 -6.10 19.90
N LYS A 429 -9.41 -7.11 20.73
CA LYS A 429 -10.69 -7.15 21.46
C LYS A 429 -10.81 -6.07 22.53
N GLU A 430 -9.69 -5.49 22.98
CA GLU A 430 -9.71 -4.43 24.00
C GLU A 430 -10.50 -3.18 23.58
N GLU A 431 -10.57 -2.85 22.27
CA GLU A 431 -11.39 -1.72 21.79
C GLU A 431 -12.90 -2.05 21.74
N GLU A 432 -13.28 -3.33 21.67
CA GLU A 432 -14.69 -3.74 21.73
C GLU A 432 -15.20 -3.73 23.19
N ASP A 433 -14.39 -4.22 24.14
CA ASP A 433 -14.71 -4.19 25.57
C ASP A 433 -14.74 -2.76 26.15
N GLU A 434 -13.86 -1.84 25.69
CA GLU A 434 -13.94 -0.42 26.06
C GLU A 434 -15.15 0.29 25.41
N GLY A 435 -15.55 -0.10 24.21
CA GLY A 435 -16.75 0.43 23.57
C GLY A 435 -18.04 -0.06 24.26
N GLU A 436 -18.14 -1.34 24.63
CA GLU A 436 -19.27 -1.89 25.36
C GLU A 436 -19.33 -1.34 26.81
N MET A 437 -18.19 -1.17 27.50
CA MET A 437 -18.16 -0.55 28.84
C MET A 437 -18.55 0.94 28.81
N LEU A 438 -18.17 1.69 27.77
CA LEU A 438 -18.57 3.09 27.61
C LEU A 438 -20.06 3.20 27.29
N ASP A 439 -20.63 2.30 26.51
CA ASP A 439 -22.07 2.26 26.23
C ASP A 439 -22.88 1.81 27.46
N GLU A 440 -22.35 0.90 28.31
CA GLU A 440 -22.95 0.54 29.60
C GLU A 440 -22.84 1.65 30.65
N GLU A 441 -21.72 2.42 30.69
CA GLU A 441 -21.59 3.57 31.59
C GLU A 441 -22.55 4.70 31.17
N VAL A 442 -22.72 4.98 29.87
CA VAL A 442 -23.65 6.00 29.38
C VAL A 442 -25.09 5.63 29.64
N THR A 443 -25.50 4.37 29.43
CA THR A 443 -26.86 3.90 29.77
C THR A 443 -27.11 3.93 31.26
N ASN A 444 -26.13 3.58 32.10
CA ASN A 444 -26.29 3.69 33.56
C ASN A 444 -26.36 5.15 34.04
N GLU A 445 -25.64 6.10 33.43
CA GLU A 445 -25.77 7.54 33.73
C GLU A 445 -27.14 8.08 33.31
N GLU A 446 -27.68 7.67 32.16
CA GLU A 446 -29.01 8.06 31.71
C GLU A 446 -30.10 7.50 32.63
N ASP A 447 -30.01 6.22 33.06
CA ASP A 447 -30.92 5.60 34.02
C ASP A 447 -30.88 6.25 35.42
N ILE A 448 -29.69 6.74 35.84
CA ILE A 448 -29.54 7.48 37.12
C ILE A 448 -30.19 8.87 37.01
N LEU A 449 -29.96 9.58 35.89
CA LEU A 449 -30.57 10.88 35.64
C LEU A 449 -32.09 10.82 35.54
N GLU A 450 -32.66 9.77 34.89
CA GLU A 450 -34.12 9.56 34.86
C GLU A 450 -34.71 9.30 36.26
N LYS A 451 -33.98 8.58 37.13
CA LYS A 451 -34.41 8.36 38.51
C LYS A 451 -34.31 9.63 39.37
N GLU A 452 -33.25 10.42 39.23
CA GLU A 452 -33.11 11.72 39.93
C GLU A 452 -34.22 12.70 39.49
N ILE A 453 -34.57 12.75 38.20
CA ILE A 453 -35.66 13.59 37.70
C ILE A 453 -37.04 13.14 38.24
N THR A 454 -37.29 11.83 38.32
CA THR A 454 -38.55 11.31 38.88
C THR A 454 -38.63 11.55 40.39
N GLU A 455 -37.52 11.42 41.14
CA GLU A 455 -37.49 11.74 42.58
C GLU A 455 -37.68 13.25 42.85
N GLU A 456 -37.13 14.14 42.01
CA GLU A 456 -37.41 15.58 42.12
C GLU A 456 -38.85 15.94 41.79
N ASP A 457 -39.47 15.31 40.77
CA ASP A 457 -40.88 15.55 40.45
C ASP A 457 -41.83 15.05 41.58
N ASP A 458 -41.53 13.91 42.22
CA ASP A 458 -42.29 13.42 43.38
C ASP A 458 -42.17 14.35 44.59
N ILE A 459 -41.01 14.98 44.82
CA ILE A 459 -40.77 15.96 45.89
C ILE A 459 -41.60 17.24 45.63
N TRP A 460 -41.64 17.70 44.39
CA TRP A 460 -42.48 18.85 44.01
C TRP A 460 -43.97 18.60 44.13
N GLU A 461 -44.46 17.39 43.85
CA GLU A 461 -45.86 17.01 44.06
C GLU A 461 -46.22 16.92 45.56
N GLU A 462 -45.33 16.45 46.44
CA GLU A 462 -45.55 16.49 47.91
C GLU A 462 -45.54 17.91 48.46
N GLU A 463 -44.64 18.78 48.05
CA GLU A 463 -44.63 20.22 48.49
C GLU A 463 -45.87 20.95 48.04
N ILE A 464 -46.36 20.75 46.83
CA ILE A 464 -47.61 21.38 46.32
C ILE A 464 -48.80 20.90 47.11
N THR A 465 -48.91 19.64 47.52
CA THR A 465 -50.01 19.10 48.33
C THR A 465 -49.95 19.61 49.78
N GLU A 466 -48.79 19.83 50.39
CA GLU A 466 -48.64 20.44 51.70
C GLU A 466 -49.02 21.93 51.69
N GLU A 467 -48.63 22.74 50.69
CA GLU A 467 -49.04 24.13 50.56
C GLU A 467 -50.56 24.24 50.35
N GLU A 468 -51.19 23.40 49.55
CA GLU A 468 -52.66 23.38 49.36
C GLU A 468 -53.40 22.99 50.63
N TYR A 469 -52.82 22.14 51.50
CA TYR A 469 -53.37 21.79 52.80
C TYR A 469 -53.28 22.95 53.81
N LEU A 470 -52.21 23.68 53.83
CA LEU A 470 -51.96 24.84 54.69
C LEU A 470 -52.84 26.06 54.30
N GLU A 471 -53.08 26.30 53.01
CA GLU A 471 -54.01 27.36 52.53
C GLU A 471 -55.46 27.04 52.87
N ASN A 472 -55.87 25.78 52.88
CA ASN A 472 -57.22 25.34 53.25
C ASN A 472 -57.47 25.45 54.77
N GLU A 473 -56.47 25.23 55.66
CA GLU A 473 -56.59 25.44 57.10
C GLU A 473 -56.70 26.98 57.43
N ASP A 474 -55.94 27.85 56.76
CA ASP A 474 -55.99 29.26 56.99
C ASP A 474 -57.30 29.91 56.48
N SER A 475 -57.94 29.34 55.48
CA SER A 475 -59.23 29.76 54.95
C SER A 475 -60.39 29.31 55.86
N SER A 476 -60.30 28.11 56.52
CA SER A 476 -61.33 27.64 57.49
C SER A 476 -61.26 28.41 58.81
N GLY A 477 -60.07 28.78 59.30
CA GLY A 477 -59.89 29.63 60.49
C GLY A 477 -60.42 31.05 60.34
N LYS A 478 -60.40 31.63 59.15
CA LYS A 478 -60.96 32.96 58.83
C LYS A 478 -62.47 32.96 58.77
N GLN A 479 -63.12 31.87 58.40
CA GLN A 479 -64.57 31.72 58.38
C GLN A 479 -65.17 31.56 59.80
N ASP A 480 -64.49 30.93 60.73
CA ASP A 480 -64.93 30.75 62.11
C ASP A 480 -64.80 32.09 62.89
N LEU A 481 -63.82 32.88 62.65
CA LEU A 481 -63.65 34.23 63.25
C LEU A 481 -64.68 35.29 62.75
N GLN A 482 -65.19 35.12 61.54
CA GLN A 482 -66.24 36.00 60.99
C GLN A 482 -67.63 35.63 61.60
N ASN A 483 -67.90 34.34 61.85
CA ASN A 483 -69.11 33.83 62.45
C ASN A 483 -69.25 34.18 63.97
N GLU A 484 -68.15 34.35 64.72
CA GLU A 484 -68.16 34.79 66.12
C GLU A 484 -68.42 36.32 66.27
N ASN A 485 -67.94 37.11 65.31
CA ASN A 485 -68.10 38.53 65.27
C ASN A 485 -69.55 39.01 64.91
N GLU A 486 -70.30 38.17 64.14
CA GLU A 486 -71.73 38.42 63.85
C GLU A 486 -72.66 38.06 65.00
N LYS A 487 -72.27 37.20 65.93
CA LYS A 487 -73.06 36.78 67.11
C LYS A 487 -72.88 37.78 68.28
N GLY A 488 -71.86 38.64 68.28
CA GLY A 488 -71.58 39.63 69.34
C GLY A 488 -72.35 40.98 69.20
N ASN A 489 -72.97 41.24 68.05
CA ASN A 489 -73.63 42.53 67.79
C ASN A 489 -75.21 42.48 67.79
N ARG A 490 -75.77 41.45 68.43
CA ARG A 490 -77.23 41.40 68.72
C ARG A 490 -77.47 41.11 70.18
N LYS A 491 -77.19 42.13 71.02
CA LYS A 491 -77.85 42.34 72.30
C LYS A 491 -77.85 43.80 72.63
#